data_2b878ca28f385c90f0403b8cc064b5d9
#
_entry.id   2b878ca28f385c90f0403b8cc064b5d9
#
_cell.length_a   1.000
_cell.length_b   1.000
_cell.length_c   1.000
_cell.angle_alpha   90.00
_cell.angle_beta   90.00
_cell.angle_gamma   90.00
#
_symmetry.space_group_name_H-M   'P 1'
#
loop_
_entity.id
_entity.type
_entity.pdbx_description
1 polymer ?
#
loop_
_entity_poly.entity_id
_entity_poly.type
_entity_poly.pdbx_seq_one_letter_code
_entity_poly.pdbx_strand_id
1 'polypeptide(L)'
;KYLNDTDVAVFKHPERDCIYPEGKIVMDIKFDHPNLVEDQLAFYKDMCYPEHNGLYELPVRVQRNTPTTQRMGWMWWEQICMFSSRDQISFPFVCNQLGIKPSILPGRANTIRGNDIMPQLVYSNHNRKA
;
A
#
# COMPACT_ATOMS: atom_id res chain seq x y z
N LYS A 1 -14.39 -11.11 9.89
CA LYS A 1 -13.45 -11.03 11.03
C LYS A 1 -12.50 -9.85 10.90
N TYR A 2 -11.87 -9.62 9.76
CA TYR A 2 -10.88 -8.54 9.57
C TYR A 2 -11.48 -7.22 9.06
N LEU A 3 -12.75 -7.20 8.70
CA LEU A 3 -13.46 -6.05 8.16
C LEU A 3 -14.60 -5.58 9.07
N ASN A 4 -14.45 -5.64 10.40
CA ASN A 4 -15.52 -5.28 11.33
C ASN A 4 -15.84 -3.78 11.28
N ASP A 5 -14.80 -2.93 11.34
CA ASP A 5 -14.94 -1.47 11.45
C ASP A 5 -14.48 -0.73 10.20
N THR A 6 -14.08 -1.44 9.16
CA THR A 6 -13.54 -0.87 7.93
C THR A 6 -13.80 -1.78 6.74
N ASP A 7 -13.79 -1.21 5.56
CA ASP A 7 -13.98 -1.93 4.31
C ASP A 7 -12.67 -2.49 3.72
N VAL A 8 -11.53 -2.20 4.33
CA VAL A 8 -10.19 -2.60 3.83
C VAL A 8 -9.33 -3.13 4.95
N ALA A 9 -8.65 -4.25 4.71
CA ALA A 9 -7.64 -4.81 5.58
C ALA A 9 -6.36 -5.15 4.79
N VAL A 10 -5.23 -4.77 5.34
CA VAL A 10 -3.90 -4.88 4.71
C VAL A 10 -2.86 -5.31 5.73
N PHE A 11 -1.69 -5.74 5.25
CA PHE A 11 -0.54 -5.99 6.13
C PHE A 11 0.20 -4.70 6.44
N LYS A 12 0.65 -4.56 7.69
CA LYS A 12 1.53 -3.47 8.09
C LYS A 12 2.93 -3.70 7.53
N HIS A 13 3.59 -2.62 7.08
CA HIS A 13 5.01 -2.69 6.70
C HIS A 13 5.85 -3.07 7.92
N PRO A 14 6.79 -4.05 7.80
CA PRO A 14 7.49 -4.59 8.96
C PRO A 14 8.53 -3.64 9.58
N GLU A 15 9.08 -2.71 8.80
CA GLU A 15 10.24 -1.92 9.18
C GLU A 15 9.94 -0.42 9.25
N ARG A 16 9.01 0.08 8.47
CA ARG A 16 8.71 1.52 8.33
C ARG A 16 7.23 1.83 8.49
N ASP A 17 6.94 3.06 8.86
CA ASP A 17 5.59 3.58 9.09
C ASP A 17 5.32 4.91 8.36
N CYS A 18 6.22 5.31 7.46
CA CYS A 18 6.18 6.61 6.83
C CYS A 18 6.52 6.52 5.35
N ILE A 19 5.72 7.17 4.50
CA ILE A 19 5.92 7.17 3.05
C ILE A 19 7.17 7.95 2.61
N TYR A 20 7.60 8.95 3.36
CA TYR A 20 8.71 9.81 2.96
C TYR A 20 10.07 9.08 2.99
N PRO A 21 10.45 8.39 4.07
CA PRO A 21 11.62 7.52 4.04
C PRO A 21 11.51 6.38 3.02
N GLU A 22 10.31 5.82 2.85
CA GLU A 22 10.08 4.76 1.86
C GLU A 22 10.36 5.26 0.44
N GLY A 23 9.84 6.44 0.10
CA GLY A 23 10.10 7.05 -1.21
C GLY A 23 11.59 7.29 -1.46
N LYS A 24 12.33 7.71 -0.44
CA LYS A 24 13.78 7.88 -0.53
C LYS A 24 14.49 6.56 -0.85
N ILE A 25 14.11 5.48 -0.19
CA ILE A 25 14.66 4.14 -0.46
C ILE A 25 14.33 3.71 -1.88
N VAL A 26 13.10 3.90 -2.34
CA VAL A 26 12.67 3.58 -3.72
C VAL A 26 13.52 4.34 -4.74
N MET A 27 13.82 5.61 -4.49
CA MET A 27 14.71 6.42 -5.35
C MET A 27 16.15 5.89 -5.34
N ASP A 28 16.69 5.57 -4.18
CA ASP A 28 18.07 5.12 -4.00
C ASP A 28 18.34 3.77 -4.68
N ILE A 29 17.38 2.84 -4.62
CA ILE A 29 17.50 1.53 -5.26
C ILE A 29 16.91 1.49 -6.68
N LYS A 30 16.43 2.63 -7.19
CA LYS A 30 15.89 2.79 -8.54
C LYS A 30 14.76 1.82 -8.88
N PHE A 31 13.88 1.54 -7.93
CA PHE A 31 12.68 0.73 -8.17
C PHE A 31 11.65 1.41 -9.07
N ASP A 32 11.72 2.75 -9.15
CA ASP A 32 10.93 3.54 -10.07
C ASP A 32 11.69 4.80 -10.45
N HIS A 33 11.15 5.58 -11.37
CA HIS A 33 11.78 6.80 -11.83
C HIS A 33 11.91 7.82 -10.68
N PRO A 34 13.14 8.23 -10.29
CA PRO A 34 13.33 9.08 -9.12
C PRO A 34 12.55 10.38 -9.15
N ASN A 35 12.45 11.02 -10.31
CA ASN A 35 11.72 12.29 -10.46
C ASN A 35 10.22 12.13 -10.19
N LEU A 36 9.62 11.01 -10.59
CA LEU A 36 8.20 10.74 -10.33
C LEU A 36 7.94 10.56 -8.83
N VAL A 37 8.83 9.86 -8.14
CA VAL A 37 8.73 9.68 -6.68
C VAL A 37 8.94 11.00 -5.95
N GLU A 38 9.91 11.80 -6.36
CA GLU A 38 10.18 13.11 -5.77
C GLU A 38 8.99 14.05 -5.92
N ASP A 39 8.44 14.15 -7.13
CA ASP A 39 7.25 14.96 -7.41
C ASP A 39 6.04 14.50 -6.61
N GLN A 40 5.86 13.19 -6.49
CA GLN A 40 4.81 12.59 -5.68
C GLN A 40 4.90 12.98 -4.21
N LEU A 41 6.06 12.84 -3.61
CA LEU A 41 6.29 13.20 -2.20
C LEU A 41 6.13 14.70 -1.97
N ALA A 42 6.59 15.53 -2.90
CA ALA A 42 6.42 16.98 -2.84
C ALA A 42 4.94 17.35 -2.88
N PHE A 43 4.17 16.75 -3.77
CA PHE A 43 2.72 16.94 -3.85
C PHE A 43 2.02 16.54 -2.54
N TYR A 44 2.40 15.42 -1.96
CA TYR A 44 1.79 14.96 -0.69
C TYR A 44 2.14 15.88 0.47
N LYS A 45 3.35 16.44 0.51
CA LYS A 45 3.71 17.49 1.49
C LYS A 45 2.88 18.75 1.31
N ASP A 46 2.67 19.18 0.08
CA ASP A 46 1.84 20.37 -0.21
C ASP A 46 0.36 20.12 0.18
N MET A 47 -0.10 18.89 0.11
CA MET A 47 -1.41 18.46 0.60
C MET A 47 -1.45 18.22 2.12
N CYS A 48 -0.38 18.55 2.84
CA CYS A 48 -0.24 18.37 4.29
C CYS A 48 -0.39 16.91 4.76
N TYR A 49 0.04 15.94 3.93
CA TYR A 49 0.05 14.54 4.35
C TYR A 49 1.09 14.35 5.48
N PRO A 50 0.67 13.83 6.65
CA PRO A 50 1.55 13.79 7.82
C PRO A 50 2.64 12.70 7.69
N GLU A 51 3.74 12.92 8.41
CA GLU A 51 4.75 11.90 8.64
C GLU A 51 4.21 10.80 9.57
N HIS A 52 4.79 9.61 9.49
CA HIS A 52 4.46 8.45 10.35
C HIS A 52 2.96 8.12 10.40
N ASN A 53 2.28 8.24 9.28
CA ASN A 53 0.84 7.98 9.16
C ASN A 53 0.49 6.59 8.63
N GLY A 54 1.41 5.66 8.73
CA GLY A 54 1.26 4.28 8.30
C GLY A 54 1.93 3.97 6.97
N LEU A 55 2.40 2.76 6.85
CA LEU A 55 2.93 2.16 5.64
C LEU A 55 2.52 0.69 5.62
N TYR A 56 2.18 0.18 4.43
CA TYR A 56 1.57 -1.14 4.29
C TYR A 56 2.26 -1.97 3.23
N GLU A 57 2.24 -3.29 3.40
CA GLU A 57 2.54 -4.25 2.35
C GLU A 57 1.24 -4.63 1.63
N LEU A 58 1.20 -4.47 0.32
CA LEU A 58 -0.03 -4.52 -0.49
C LEU A 58 -0.14 -5.70 -1.47
N PRO A 59 0.73 -6.73 -1.45
CA PRO A 59 0.56 -7.87 -2.37
C PRO A 59 -0.74 -8.64 -2.11
N VAL A 60 -1.27 -8.55 -0.91
CA VAL A 60 -2.58 -9.08 -0.55
C VAL A 60 -3.34 -8.04 0.25
N ARG A 61 -4.59 -7.80 -0.12
CA ARG A 61 -5.55 -7.03 0.68
C ARG A 61 -6.92 -7.70 0.67
N VAL A 62 -7.66 -7.47 1.71
CA VAL A 62 -9.06 -7.88 1.82
C VAL A 62 -9.92 -6.63 1.81
N GLN A 63 -10.91 -6.56 0.94
CA GLN A 63 -11.80 -5.41 0.88
C GLN A 63 -13.23 -5.81 0.55
N ARG A 64 -14.19 -5.03 1.06
CA ARG A 64 -15.56 -5.08 0.60
C ARG A 64 -15.71 -4.27 -0.68
N ASN A 65 -16.63 -4.70 -1.53
CA ASN A 65 -17.02 -3.90 -2.70
C ASN A 65 -18.10 -2.90 -2.29
N THR A 66 -17.68 -1.70 -1.93
CA THR A 66 -18.55 -0.60 -1.49
C THR A 66 -18.31 0.64 -2.35
N PRO A 67 -19.19 1.64 -2.36
CA PRO A 67 -18.92 2.92 -3.02
C PRO A 67 -17.60 3.56 -2.56
N THR A 68 -17.26 3.43 -1.29
CA THR A 68 -16.02 3.96 -0.73
C THR A 68 -14.79 3.26 -1.31
N THR A 69 -14.79 1.92 -1.39
CA THR A 69 -13.67 1.17 -1.97
C THR A 69 -13.57 1.31 -3.48
N GLN A 70 -14.68 1.51 -4.17
CA GLN A 70 -14.66 1.86 -5.60
C GLN A 70 -14.00 3.22 -5.82
N ARG A 71 -14.36 4.21 -5.02
CA ARG A 71 -13.75 5.54 -5.05
C ARG A 71 -12.28 5.51 -4.69
N MET A 72 -11.89 4.71 -3.71
CA MET A 72 -10.51 4.43 -3.36
C MET A 72 -9.73 3.90 -4.57
N GLY A 73 -10.27 2.92 -5.27
CA GLY A 73 -9.65 2.34 -6.46
C GLY A 73 -9.42 3.36 -7.58
N TRP A 74 -10.40 4.22 -7.86
CA TRP A 74 -10.27 5.28 -8.86
C TRP A 74 -9.21 6.32 -8.47
N MET A 75 -9.24 6.82 -7.26
CA MET A 75 -8.27 7.79 -6.77
C MET A 75 -6.86 7.21 -6.74
N TRP A 76 -6.73 5.95 -6.36
CA TRP A 76 -5.44 5.25 -6.34
C TRP A 76 -4.88 5.09 -7.76
N TRP A 77 -5.72 4.73 -8.71
CA TRP A 77 -5.35 4.65 -10.11
C TRP A 77 -4.86 6.00 -10.66
N GLU A 78 -5.55 7.08 -10.33
CA GLU A 78 -5.11 8.43 -10.69
C GLU A 78 -3.71 8.73 -10.16
N GLN A 79 -3.42 8.39 -8.91
CA GLN A 79 -2.09 8.60 -8.32
C GLN A 79 -1.00 7.79 -9.04
N ILE A 80 -1.28 6.56 -9.39
CA ILE A 80 -0.36 5.71 -10.17
C ILE A 80 -0.12 6.29 -11.57
N CYS A 81 -1.15 6.82 -12.22
CA CYS A 81 -1.01 7.45 -13.52
C CYS A 81 -0.27 8.79 -13.49
N MET A 82 -0.41 9.55 -12.40
CA MET A 82 0.21 10.87 -12.26
C MET A 82 1.67 10.81 -11.81
N PHE A 83 2.02 9.83 -10.99
CA PHE A 83 3.31 9.74 -10.30
C PHE A 83 3.96 8.38 -10.50
N SER A 84 4.61 7.88 -9.45
CA SER A 84 5.24 6.57 -9.49
C SER A 84 4.21 5.43 -9.43
N SER A 85 4.61 4.27 -9.93
CA SER A 85 3.83 3.04 -9.84
C SER A 85 3.87 2.38 -8.46
N ARG A 86 4.56 3.01 -7.49
CA ARG A 86 4.76 2.44 -6.15
C ARG A 86 3.50 2.58 -5.29
N ASP A 87 2.76 1.52 -5.20
CA ASP A 87 1.50 1.41 -4.46
C ASP A 87 1.65 1.68 -2.96
N GLN A 88 2.79 1.31 -2.37
CA GLN A 88 3.08 1.56 -0.96
C GLN A 88 3.19 3.06 -0.62
N ILE A 89 3.52 3.89 -1.61
CA ILE A 89 3.59 5.35 -1.42
C ILE A 89 2.22 5.98 -1.60
N SER A 90 1.47 5.59 -2.62
CA SER A 90 0.19 6.21 -2.97
C SER A 90 -0.99 5.72 -2.12
N PHE A 91 -1.03 4.45 -1.75
CA PHE A 91 -2.15 3.87 -1.02
C PHE A 91 -2.45 4.56 0.33
N PRO A 92 -1.45 4.80 1.20
CA PRO A 92 -1.71 5.51 2.46
C PRO A 92 -2.27 6.92 2.26
N PHE A 93 -1.79 7.64 1.26
CA PHE A 93 -2.31 8.96 0.89
C PHE A 93 -3.78 8.90 0.48
N VAL A 94 -4.13 7.97 -0.39
CA VAL A 94 -5.53 7.79 -0.86
C VAL A 94 -6.45 7.45 0.31
N CYS A 95 -6.05 6.54 1.19
CA CYS A 95 -6.81 6.21 2.38
C CYS A 95 -7.04 7.44 3.25
N ASN A 96 -6.00 8.25 3.47
CA ASN A 96 -6.12 9.48 4.26
C ASN A 96 -7.09 10.49 3.62
N GLN A 97 -7.03 10.67 2.32
CA GLN A 97 -7.93 11.58 1.59
C GLN A 97 -9.41 11.18 1.71
N LEU A 98 -9.69 9.89 1.77
CA LEU A 98 -11.04 9.34 1.84
C LEU A 98 -11.51 9.01 3.26
N GLY A 99 -10.68 9.29 4.27
CA GLY A 99 -11.00 8.95 5.65
C GLY A 99 -11.07 7.43 5.92
N ILE A 100 -10.39 6.63 5.11
CA ILE A 100 -10.32 5.18 5.28
C ILE A 100 -9.16 4.86 6.24
N LYS A 101 -9.46 4.14 7.31
CA LYS A 101 -8.46 3.60 8.21
C LYS A 101 -8.42 2.08 8.04
N PRO A 102 -7.44 1.53 7.31
CA PRO A 102 -7.37 0.10 7.07
C PRO A 102 -7.19 -0.68 8.38
N SER A 103 -7.82 -1.84 8.48
CA SER A 103 -7.49 -2.84 9.50
C SER A 103 -6.18 -3.53 9.15
N ILE A 104 -5.45 -3.96 10.18
CA ILE A 104 -4.19 -4.67 10.01
C ILE A 104 -4.43 -6.17 10.07
N LEU A 105 -4.04 -6.85 8.99
CA LEU A 105 -4.00 -8.30 8.95
C LEU A 105 -2.86 -8.82 9.83
N PRO A 106 -3.06 -9.94 10.55
CA PRO A 106 -2.01 -10.51 11.37
C PRO A 106 -0.88 -11.09 10.51
N GLY A 107 0.36 -10.91 10.96
CA GLY A 107 1.56 -11.40 10.28
C GLY A 107 2.09 -10.45 9.22
N ARG A 108 2.75 -11.02 8.21
CA ARG A 108 3.45 -10.28 7.15
C ARG A 108 3.11 -10.86 5.78
N ALA A 109 3.03 -10.00 4.78
CA ALA A 109 2.71 -10.41 3.41
C ALA A 109 3.77 -11.36 2.81
N ASN A 110 5.05 -11.13 3.09
CA ASN A 110 6.14 -11.96 2.57
C ASN A 110 6.34 -13.28 3.31
N THR A 111 5.65 -13.52 4.43
CA THR A 111 5.67 -14.77 5.18
C THR A 111 4.54 -15.72 4.82
N ILE A 112 3.79 -15.43 3.75
CA ILE A 112 2.76 -16.32 3.20
C ILE A 112 3.32 -17.70 2.84
N ARG A 113 4.61 -17.81 2.58
CA ARG A 113 5.32 -19.09 2.48
C ARG A 113 5.37 -19.77 3.85
N GLY A 114 4.39 -20.64 4.12
CA GLY A 114 4.34 -21.42 5.38
C GLY A 114 3.82 -20.63 6.58
N ASN A 115 2.99 -19.65 6.38
CA ASN A 115 2.41 -18.89 7.47
C ASN A 115 1.16 -19.60 8.03
N ASP A 116 1.23 -20.01 9.29
CA ASP A 116 0.13 -20.64 9.99
C ASP A 116 -1.04 -19.70 10.31
N ILE A 117 -0.85 -18.40 10.12
CA ILE A 117 -1.86 -17.39 10.48
C ILE A 117 -2.95 -17.25 9.41
N MET A 118 -2.60 -17.50 8.15
CA MET A 118 -3.55 -17.52 7.03
C MET A 118 -3.33 -18.76 6.15
N PRO A 119 -3.73 -19.95 6.63
CA PRO A 119 -3.47 -21.20 5.92
C PRO A 119 -4.19 -21.32 4.56
N GLN A 120 -5.17 -20.45 4.29
CA GLN A 120 -5.87 -20.41 3.02
C GLN A 120 -5.09 -19.68 1.91
N LEU A 121 -4.06 -18.93 2.27
CA LEU A 121 -3.24 -18.21 1.30
C LEU A 121 -2.05 -19.07 0.92
N VAL A 122 -2.14 -19.75 -0.20
CA VAL A 122 -1.06 -20.56 -0.78
C VAL A 122 -0.32 -19.73 -1.81
N TYR A 123 0.98 -19.55 -1.60
CA TYR A 123 1.86 -18.95 -2.59
C TYR A 123 2.21 -19.98 -3.65
N SER A 124 1.81 -19.76 -4.91
CA SER A 124 2.26 -20.55 -6.03
C SER A 124 3.42 -19.85 -6.74
N ASN A 125 4.58 -20.51 -6.80
CA ASN A 125 5.66 -20.06 -7.67
C ASN A 125 5.19 -20.27 -9.13
N HIS A 126 4.88 -19.17 -9.80
CA HIS A 126 4.81 -19.19 -11.24
C HIS A 126 6.24 -19.25 -11.78
N ASN A 127 6.72 -20.46 -12.07
CA ASN A 127 7.87 -20.60 -12.95
C ASN A 127 7.46 -20.04 -14.31
N ARG A 128 7.80 -18.76 -14.54
CA ARG A 128 7.82 -18.25 -15.90
C ARG A 128 8.90 -19.04 -16.64
N LYS A 129 8.50 -20.07 -17.35
CA LYS A 129 9.35 -20.60 -18.41
C LYS A 129 9.56 -19.47 -19.40
N ALA A 130 10.79 -19.05 -19.50
CA ALA A 130 11.20 -18.09 -20.50
C ALA A 130 10.91 -18.64 -21.90
#